data_f97518d23030cdd01e3910de9c97fccf
#
_entry.id   f97518d23030cdd01e3910de9c97fccf
#
_cell.length_a   1.000
_cell.length_b   1.000
_cell.length_c   1.000
_cell.angle_alpha   90.00
_cell.angle_beta   90.00
_cell.angle_gamma   90.00
#
_symmetry.space_group_name_H-M   'P 1'
#
loop_
_entity.id
_entity.type
_entity.pdbx_description
1 polymer ?
#
loop_
_entity_poly.entity_id
_entity_poly.type
_entity_poly.pdbx_seq_one_letter_code
_entity_poly.pdbx_strand_id
1 'polypeptide(L)'
;MKFNTRGLLFDNDGVLVDSHHAAAVAWAKWAERYAPGWDWDSPENAGVRAEDKVRAMVAPELFTEANDYINQLEQDSANETEALPGAVALTSSLPDGVWTVCTSANANLGRARLVAAGIPVPDRLVTGDDVKRGKPDPDPYLLGAERLGLDPADCVVFEDAAAGCAAAITAGVGLVIGVSEKALETEADIVVRDLTGITFDGDELVIPDKNRLR
;
A
#
# COMPACT_ATOMS: atom_id res chain seq x y z
N MET A 1 -12.54 -19.58 1.73
CA MET A 1 -12.38 -19.54 0.26
C MET A 1 -10.95 -19.90 -0.09
N LYS A 2 -10.70 -20.46 -1.30
CA LYS A 2 -9.37 -20.90 -1.74
C LYS A 2 -9.11 -20.41 -3.15
N PHE A 3 -7.90 -19.92 -3.41
CA PHE A 3 -7.47 -19.40 -4.71
C PHE A 3 -6.09 -19.92 -5.04
N ASN A 4 -5.90 -20.38 -6.28
CA ASN A 4 -4.58 -20.71 -6.79
C ASN A 4 -3.91 -19.43 -7.26
N THR A 5 -2.71 -19.17 -6.76
CA THR A 5 -1.87 -18.03 -7.15
C THR A 5 -0.42 -18.38 -6.90
N ARG A 6 0.50 -17.63 -7.52
CA ARG A 6 1.94 -17.86 -7.38
C ARG A 6 2.65 -16.75 -6.64
N GLY A 7 2.00 -15.59 -6.50
CA GLY A 7 2.59 -14.44 -5.82
C GLY A 7 1.58 -13.55 -5.13
N LEU A 8 2.01 -12.93 -4.02
CA LEU A 8 1.23 -11.96 -3.27
C LEU A 8 1.91 -10.59 -3.33
N LEU A 9 1.15 -9.58 -3.73
CA LEU A 9 1.56 -8.18 -3.77
C LEU A 9 0.74 -7.42 -2.74
N PHE A 10 1.39 -6.83 -1.77
CA PHE A 10 0.70 -6.08 -0.72
C PHE A 10 0.91 -4.58 -0.91
N ASP A 11 -0.14 -3.78 -0.79
CA ASP A 11 0.08 -2.41 -0.36
C ASP A 11 0.60 -2.41 1.08
N ASN A 12 1.14 -1.27 1.50
CA ASN A 12 1.70 -1.11 2.84
C ASN A 12 0.67 -0.48 3.79
N ASP A 13 0.33 0.77 3.50
CA ASP A 13 -0.42 1.66 4.39
C ASP A 13 -1.93 1.37 4.29
N GLY A 14 -2.55 0.96 5.39
CA GLY A 14 -3.95 0.50 5.41
C GLY A 14 -4.13 -0.98 5.12
N VAL A 15 -3.07 -1.71 4.70
CA VAL A 15 -3.08 -3.15 4.46
C VAL A 15 -2.21 -3.89 5.47
N LEU A 16 -0.93 -3.58 5.54
CA LEU A 16 0.03 -4.18 6.45
C LEU A 16 0.20 -3.37 7.72
N VAL A 17 0.18 -2.05 7.60
CA VAL A 17 0.47 -1.12 8.70
C VAL A 17 -0.62 -0.06 8.85
N ASP A 18 -0.87 0.35 10.09
CA ASP A 18 -1.67 1.52 10.44
C ASP A 18 -0.75 2.74 10.58
N SER A 19 -0.71 3.56 9.55
CA SER A 19 0.02 4.82 9.49
C SER A 19 -0.91 6.04 9.41
N HIS A 20 -2.25 5.81 9.43
CA HIS A 20 -3.25 6.83 9.11
C HIS A 20 -3.17 8.03 10.05
N HIS A 21 -3.08 7.81 11.36
CA HIS A 21 -3.02 8.91 12.33
C HIS A 21 -1.75 9.75 12.16
N ALA A 22 -0.59 9.11 12.01
CA ALA A 22 0.69 9.78 11.81
C ALA A 22 0.69 10.61 10.51
N ALA A 23 0.18 10.03 9.42
CA ALA A 23 0.03 10.72 8.14
C ALA A 23 -0.92 11.93 8.26
N ALA A 24 -2.05 11.78 9.00
CA ALA A 24 -2.99 12.89 9.23
C ALA A 24 -2.31 14.10 9.87
N VAL A 25 -1.52 13.87 10.92
CA VAL A 25 -0.79 14.94 11.60
C VAL A 25 0.26 15.58 10.69
N ALA A 26 0.99 14.78 9.91
CA ALA A 26 2.00 15.28 8.98
C ALA A 26 1.38 16.15 7.87
N TRP A 27 0.33 15.64 7.22
CA TRP A 27 -0.36 16.36 6.14
C TRP A 27 -1.12 17.59 6.63
N ALA A 28 -1.68 17.59 7.85
CA ALA A 28 -2.29 18.78 8.44
C ALA A 28 -1.27 19.91 8.60
N LYS A 29 -0.08 19.62 9.16
CA LYS A 29 1.01 20.59 9.28
C LYS A 29 1.51 21.09 7.93
N TRP A 30 1.59 20.18 6.94
CA TRP A 30 1.97 20.55 5.58
C TRP A 30 0.93 21.49 4.95
N ALA A 31 -0.35 21.14 5.09
CA ALA A 31 -1.44 21.92 4.52
C ALA A 31 -1.53 23.33 5.11
N GLU A 32 -1.29 23.53 6.42
CA GLU A 32 -1.23 24.86 7.03
C GLU A 32 -0.29 25.81 6.28
N ARG A 33 0.79 25.28 5.72
CA ARG A 33 1.82 26.08 5.04
C ARG A 33 1.60 26.22 3.53
N TYR A 34 1.16 25.16 2.86
CA TYR A 34 1.19 25.10 1.39
C TYR A 34 -0.21 25.04 0.74
N ALA A 35 -1.22 24.54 1.45
CA ALA A 35 -2.57 24.35 0.93
C ALA A 35 -3.64 24.52 2.03
N PRO A 36 -3.78 25.73 2.63
CA PRO A 36 -4.74 25.92 3.72
C PRO A 36 -6.16 25.52 3.32
N GLY A 37 -6.80 24.67 4.13
CA GLY A 37 -8.15 24.17 3.89
C GLY A 37 -8.24 22.93 3.00
N TRP A 38 -7.11 22.37 2.55
CA TRP A 38 -7.11 21.09 1.84
C TRP A 38 -7.44 19.94 2.78
N ASP A 39 -8.38 19.10 2.34
CA ASP A 39 -8.76 17.87 3.03
C ASP A 39 -7.89 16.72 2.57
N TRP A 40 -6.87 16.40 3.36
CA TRP A 40 -5.95 15.32 3.05
C TRP A 40 -6.62 13.95 3.13
N ASP A 41 -7.65 13.79 3.99
CA ASP A 41 -8.35 12.52 4.25
C ASP A 41 -9.45 12.22 3.20
N SER A 42 -9.59 13.08 2.20
CA SER A 42 -10.47 12.81 1.07
C SER A 42 -10.09 11.49 0.40
N PRO A 43 -11.06 10.60 0.08
CA PRO A 43 -10.80 9.27 -0.52
C PRO A 43 -9.94 9.31 -1.79
N GLU A 44 -9.98 10.41 -2.54
CA GLU A 44 -9.17 10.61 -3.75
C GLU A 44 -7.66 10.71 -3.47
N ASN A 45 -7.29 11.03 -2.22
CA ASN A 45 -5.90 11.15 -1.79
C ASN A 45 -5.31 9.82 -1.30
N ALA A 46 -6.16 8.83 -0.98
CA ALA A 46 -5.72 7.54 -0.46
C ALA A 46 -4.94 6.74 -1.53
N GLY A 47 -3.82 6.15 -1.12
CA GLY A 47 -2.98 5.32 -1.98
C GLY A 47 -2.11 6.08 -2.99
N VAL A 48 -2.27 7.41 -3.14
CA VAL A 48 -1.50 8.24 -4.08
C VAL A 48 -0.17 8.68 -3.45
N ARG A 49 0.90 8.75 -4.25
CA ARG A 49 2.23 9.20 -3.78
C ARG A 49 2.20 10.64 -3.26
N ALA A 50 2.98 10.90 -2.21
CA ALA A 50 3.15 12.26 -1.66
C ALA A 50 3.64 13.25 -2.74
N GLU A 51 4.61 12.83 -3.56
CA GLU A 51 5.13 13.64 -4.67
C GLU A 51 4.04 14.10 -5.64
N ASP A 52 3.13 13.20 -6.04
CA ASP A 52 2.06 13.50 -6.99
C ASP A 52 1.03 14.47 -6.38
N LYS A 53 0.69 14.29 -5.10
CA LYS A 53 -0.18 15.21 -4.34
C LYS A 53 0.44 16.61 -4.26
N VAL A 54 1.70 16.70 -3.83
CA VAL A 54 2.41 17.99 -3.72
C VAL A 54 2.49 18.68 -5.08
N ARG A 55 2.85 17.94 -6.13
CA ARG A 55 2.95 18.48 -7.49
C ARG A 55 1.64 19.07 -8.02
N ALA A 56 0.51 18.48 -7.61
CA ALA A 56 -0.81 18.96 -8.00
C ALA A 56 -1.23 20.24 -7.26
N MET A 57 -0.66 20.50 -6.06
CA MET A 57 -1.14 21.55 -5.16
C MET A 57 -0.25 22.80 -5.09
N VAL A 58 1.04 22.69 -5.42
CA VAL A 58 1.97 23.83 -5.28
C VAL A 58 2.49 24.30 -6.62
N ALA A 59 2.89 25.57 -6.69
CA ALA A 59 3.60 26.11 -7.84
C ALA A 59 4.95 25.37 -8.05
N PRO A 60 5.42 25.20 -9.30
CA PRO A 60 6.65 24.44 -9.60
C PRO A 60 7.88 24.89 -8.79
N GLU A 61 7.97 26.18 -8.49
CA GLU A 61 9.08 26.77 -7.74
C GLU A 61 9.13 26.33 -6.28
N LEU A 62 7.97 25.96 -5.71
CA LEU A 62 7.84 25.50 -4.32
C LEU A 62 7.90 23.98 -4.18
N PHE A 63 7.86 23.26 -5.31
CA PHE A 63 7.72 21.81 -5.31
C PHE A 63 8.78 21.11 -4.45
N THR A 64 10.05 21.39 -4.67
CA THR A 64 11.14 20.72 -3.93
C THR A 64 11.02 20.94 -2.43
N GLU A 65 10.86 22.21 -2.02
CA GLU A 65 10.74 22.57 -0.60
C GLU A 65 9.51 21.89 0.05
N ALA A 66 8.35 21.94 -0.62
CA ALA A 66 7.12 21.36 -0.11
C ALA A 66 7.17 19.83 -0.03
N ASN A 67 7.78 19.18 -1.03
CA ASN A 67 7.96 17.74 -1.06
C ASN A 67 8.95 17.24 -0.01
N ASP A 68 10.08 17.93 0.17
CA ASP A 68 11.04 17.61 1.23
C ASP A 68 10.42 17.78 2.61
N TYR A 69 9.59 18.82 2.80
CA TYR A 69 8.93 19.06 4.08
C TYR A 69 7.94 17.95 4.45
N ILE A 70 7.07 17.50 3.54
CA ILE A 70 6.18 16.38 3.86
C ILE A 70 6.93 15.09 4.10
N ASN A 71 7.95 14.78 3.28
CA ASN A 71 8.77 13.59 3.47
C ASN A 71 9.45 13.57 4.84
N GLN A 72 9.93 14.73 5.33
CA GLN A 72 10.51 14.84 6.67
C GLN A 72 9.47 14.61 7.77
N LEU A 73 8.28 15.23 7.65
CA LEU A 73 7.20 15.08 8.62
C LEU A 73 6.74 13.62 8.74
N GLU A 74 6.55 12.93 7.63
CA GLU A 74 6.15 11.52 7.62
C GLU A 74 7.28 10.62 8.16
N GLN A 75 8.55 10.92 7.82
CA GLN A 75 9.70 10.15 8.32
C GLN A 75 9.87 10.30 9.84
N ASP A 76 9.64 11.49 10.40
CA ASP A 76 9.76 11.76 11.84
C ASP A 76 8.73 10.96 12.66
N SER A 77 7.58 10.63 12.08
CA SER A 77 6.51 9.86 12.73
C SER A 77 6.47 8.37 12.33
N ALA A 78 7.41 7.91 11.49
CA ALA A 78 7.40 6.53 10.99
C ALA A 78 7.43 5.46 12.10
N ASN A 79 8.06 5.76 13.24
CA ASN A 79 8.14 4.82 14.39
C ASN A 79 6.84 4.69 15.17
N GLU A 80 5.84 5.53 14.92
CA GLU A 80 4.50 5.44 15.54
C GLU A 80 3.60 4.47 14.80
N THR A 81 4.10 3.86 13.72
CA THR A 81 3.35 2.92 12.87
C THR A 81 3.25 1.55 13.54
N GLU A 82 2.04 1.01 13.61
CA GLU A 82 1.73 -0.32 14.15
C GLU A 82 1.31 -1.29 13.05
N ALA A 83 1.45 -2.59 13.29
CA ALA A 83 0.97 -3.61 12.37
C ALA A 83 -0.56 -3.74 12.44
N LEU A 84 -1.20 -3.87 11.29
CA LEU A 84 -2.61 -4.22 11.21
C LEU A 84 -2.86 -5.70 11.58
N PRO A 85 -4.09 -6.06 12.03
CA PRO A 85 -4.39 -7.41 12.48
C PRO A 85 -4.08 -8.47 11.42
N GLY A 86 -3.30 -9.47 11.81
CA GLY A 86 -2.87 -10.56 10.95
C GLY A 86 -1.64 -10.30 10.08
N ALA A 87 -1.23 -9.05 9.89
CA ALA A 87 -0.13 -8.68 8.97
C ALA A 87 1.20 -9.37 9.32
N VAL A 88 1.65 -9.26 10.58
CA VAL A 88 2.91 -9.91 11.04
C VAL A 88 2.81 -11.43 10.91
N ALA A 89 1.68 -12.03 11.33
CA ALA A 89 1.52 -13.48 11.29
C ALA A 89 1.55 -14.01 9.84
N LEU A 90 0.85 -13.34 8.92
CA LEU A 90 0.85 -13.71 7.51
C LEU A 90 2.24 -13.53 6.91
N THR A 91 2.82 -12.34 6.93
CA THR A 91 4.08 -12.04 6.25
C THR A 91 5.26 -12.86 6.77
N SER A 92 5.29 -13.16 8.09
CA SER A 92 6.33 -14.02 8.69
C SER A 92 6.19 -15.50 8.32
N SER A 93 5.02 -15.93 7.83
CA SER A 93 4.78 -17.31 7.39
C SER A 93 5.01 -17.54 5.90
N LEU A 94 5.14 -16.46 5.11
CA LEU A 94 5.27 -16.55 3.67
C LEU A 94 6.65 -17.09 3.27
N PRO A 95 6.72 -18.00 2.28
CA PRO A 95 7.99 -18.40 1.70
C PRO A 95 8.72 -17.21 1.05
N ASP A 96 10.05 -17.29 1.02
CA ASP A 96 10.86 -16.28 0.35
C ASP A 96 10.57 -16.24 -1.17
N GLY A 97 10.52 -15.05 -1.72
CA GLY A 97 10.43 -14.85 -3.16
C GLY A 97 9.03 -14.99 -3.77
N VAL A 98 8.01 -15.34 -2.97
CA VAL A 98 6.61 -15.44 -3.44
C VAL A 98 5.77 -14.23 -3.07
N TRP A 99 6.34 -13.23 -2.42
CA TRP A 99 5.62 -12.02 -2.04
C TRP A 99 6.50 -10.78 -2.06
N THR A 100 5.89 -9.63 -2.21
CA THR A 100 6.52 -8.33 -1.99
C THR A 100 5.51 -7.27 -1.59
N VAL A 101 6.01 -6.08 -1.23
CA VAL A 101 5.22 -4.89 -0.92
C VAL A 101 5.37 -3.89 -2.07
N CYS A 102 4.26 -3.26 -2.47
CA CYS A 102 4.18 -2.22 -3.49
C CYS A 102 3.57 -0.96 -2.88
N THR A 103 4.41 -0.14 -2.21
CA THR A 103 3.97 1.06 -1.51
C THR A 103 4.12 2.33 -2.34
N SER A 104 3.22 3.29 -2.14
CA SER A 104 3.34 4.66 -2.66
C SER A 104 4.31 5.54 -1.85
N ALA A 105 4.76 5.09 -0.67
CA ALA A 105 5.77 5.79 0.11
C ALA A 105 7.14 5.74 -0.60
N ASN A 106 8.02 6.72 -0.30
CA ASN A 106 9.42 6.65 -0.69
C ASN A 106 10.14 5.50 0.02
N ALA A 107 11.33 5.12 -0.45
CA ALA A 107 12.05 3.94 0.01
C ALA A 107 12.40 4.00 1.51
N ASN A 108 12.74 5.16 2.04
CA ASN A 108 13.09 5.32 3.45
C ASN A 108 11.85 5.15 4.34
N LEU A 109 10.76 5.83 4.00
CA LEU A 109 9.52 5.81 4.76
C LEU A 109 8.86 4.42 4.73
N GLY A 110 8.75 3.80 3.56
CA GLY A 110 8.15 2.46 3.42
C GLY A 110 8.89 1.42 4.26
N ARG A 111 10.23 1.42 4.23
CA ARG A 111 11.06 0.54 5.07
C ARG A 111 10.89 0.85 6.56
N ALA A 112 10.92 2.12 6.95
CA ALA A 112 10.81 2.52 8.35
C ALA A 112 9.47 2.08 8.95
N ARG A 113 8.36 2.22 8.24
CA ARG A 113 7.02 1.77 8.66
C ARG A 113 6.96 0.26 8.85
N LEU A 114 7.47 -0.53 7.89
CA LEU A 114 7.53 -1.99 8.01
C LEU A 114 8.34 -2.43 9.23
N VAL A 115 9.52 -1.84 9.44
CA VAL A 115 10.38 -2.15 10.58
C VAL A 115 9.70 -1.79 11.90
N ALA A 116 9.09 -0.61 12.01
CA ALA A 116 8.39 -0.16 13.21
C ALA A 116 7.23 -1.11 13.57
N ALA A 117 6.51 -1.61 12.57
CA ALA A 117 5.42 -2.56 12.72
C ALA A 117 5.88 -4.02 12.96
N GLY A 118 7.18 -4.31 12.96
CA GLY A 118 7.71 -5.66 13.13
C GLY A 118 7.43 -6.59 11.93
N ILE A 119 7.23 -6.02 10.75
CA ILE A 119 6.97 -6.76 9.51
C ILE A 119 8.31 -6.97 8.78
N PRO A 120 8.60 -8.19 8.28
CA PRO A 120 9.79 -8.43 7.48
C PRO A 120 9.81 -7.51 6.25
N VAL A 121 10.95 -6.86 6.01
CA VAL A 121 11.12 -6.04 4.79
C VAL A 121 11.53 -6.95 3.65
N PRO A 122 10.70 -7.14 2.60
CA PRO A 122 11.06 -8.02 1.50
C PRO A 122 12.22 -7.44 0.68
N ASP A 123 13.13 -8.29 0.21
CA ASP A 123 14.28 -7.86 -0.63
C ASP A 123 13.83 -7.17 -1.92
N ARG A 124 12.62 -7.50 -2.38
CA ARG A 124 12.04 -7.04 -3.66
C ARG A 124 11.01 -5.93 -3.48
N LEU A 125 11.06 -5.21 -2.36
CA LEU A 125 10.19 -4.07 -2.06
C LEU A 125 10.11 -3.09 -3.23
N VAL A 126 8.89 -2.74 -3.66
CA VAL A 126 8.60 -1.68 -4.62
C VAL A 126 8.12 -0.45 -3.87
N THR A 127 8.70 0.70 -4.17
CA THR A 127 8.41 1.99 -3.52
C THR A 127 8.01 3.04 -4.54
N GLY A 128 7.50 4.17 -4.08
CA GLY A 128 7.18 5.30 -4.95
C GLY A 128 8.37 5.78 -5.78
N ASP A 129 9.61 5.57 -5.28
CA ASP A 129 10.85 5.99 -5.96
C ASP A 129 11.22 5.07 -7.15
N ASP A 130 10.68 3.85 -7.19
CA ASP A 130 11.02 2.84 -8.19
C ASP A 130 10.23 2.99 -9.50
N VAL A 131 9.15 3.77 -9.51
CA VAL A 131 8.19 3.86 -10.61
C VAL A 131 8.05 5.28 -11.12
N LYS A 132 7.79 5.42 -12.42
CA LYS A 132 7.54 6.74 -13.02
C LYS A 132 6.16 7.27 -12.63
N ARG A 133 5.16 6.41 -12.65
CA ARG A 133 3.77 6.76 -12.35
C ARG A 133 3.32 5.92 -11.17
N GLY A 134 2.84 6.59 -10.12
CA GLY A 134 2.25 5.95 -8.95
C GLY A 134 0.81 5.50 -9.21
N LYS A 135 0.20 4.81 -8.24
CA LYS A 135 -1.23 4.49 -8.23
C LYS A 135 -2.04 5.78 -8.49
N PRO A 136 -3.06 5.76 -9.35
CA PRO A 136 -3.75 4.59 -9.93
C PRO A 136 -3.13 4.00 -11.21
N ASP A 137 -1.98 4.45 -11.67
CA ASP A 137 -1.27 3.80 -12.79
C ASP A 137 -0.76 2.41 -12.36
N PRO A 138 -0.66 1.43 -13.30
CA PRO A 138 -0.33 0.04 -12.99
C PRO A 138 1.14 -0.22 -12.65
N ASP A 139 2.03 0.76 -12.87
CA ASP A 139 3.48 0.60 -12.79
C ASP A 139 3.95 -0.10 -11.48
N PRO A 140 3.41 0.22 -10.26
CA PRO A 140 3.86 -0.42 -9.03
C PRO A 140 3.60 -1.93 -8.98
N TYR A 141 2.43 -2.38 -9.46
CA TYR A 141 2.07 -3.80 -9.43
C TYR A 141 2.69 -4.57 -10.59
N LEU A 142 2.86 -3.95 -11.75
CA LEU A 142 3.65 -4.53 -12.85
C LEU A 142 5.09 -4.78 -12.41
N LEU A 143 5.73 -3.79 -11.77
CA LEU A 143 7.08 -3.94 -11.25
C LEU A 143 7.16 -4.96 -10.11
N GLY A 144 6.13 -5.03 -9.25
CA GLY A 144 6.05 -6.03 -8.19
C GLY A 144 6.04 -7.45 -8.75
N ALA A 145 5.20 -7.74 -9.73
CA ALA A 145 5.14 -9.03 -10.43
C ALA A 145 6.46 -9.34 -11.15
N GLU A 146 7.04 -8.36 -11.86
CA GLU A 146 8.35 -8.48 -12.52
C GLU A 146 9.45 -8.87 -11.51
N ARG A 147 9.52 -8.19 -10.36
CA ARG A 147 10.50 -8.48 -9.30
C ARG A 147 10.34 -9.89 -8.72
N LEU A 148 9.12 -10.43 -8.69
CA LEU A 148 8.86 -11.81 -8.32
C LEU A 148 9.17 -12.81 -9.46
N GLY A 149 9.32 -12.34 -10.70
CA GLY A 149 9.49 -13.17 -11.90
C GLY A 149 8.18 -13.85 -12.32
N LEU A 150 7.05 -13.20 -12.09
CA LEU A 150 5.71 -13.73 -12.35
C LEU A 150 4.97 -12.86 -13.38
N ASP A 151 3.99 -13.48 -14.05
CA ASP A 151 2.97 -12.72 -14.79
C ASP A 151 2.02 -12.05 -13.78
N PRO A 152 1.59 -10.79 -13.97
CA PRO A 152 0.59 -10.17 -13.11
C PRO A 152 -0.67 -11.04 -12.90
N ALA A 153 -1.12 -11.76 -13.92
CA ALA A 153 -2.27 -12.66 -13.84
C ALA A 153 -2.09 -13.83 -12.85
N ASP A 154 -0.84 -14.18 -12.51
CA ASP A 154 -0.50 -15.18 -11.50
C ASP A 154 -0.39 -14.59 -10.08
N CYS A 155 -0.64 -13.29 -9.92
CA CYS A 155 -0.51 -12.59 -8.64
C CYS A 155 -1.87 -12.20 -8.04
N VAL A 156 -1.91 -12.15 -6.71
CA VAL A 156 -3.01 -11.54 -5.93
C VAL A 156 -2.49 -10.26 -5.29
N VAL A 157 -3.29 -9.19 -5.38
CA VAL A 157 -3.01 -7.91 -4.72
C VAL A 157 -3.91 -7.75 -3.51
N PHE A 158 -3.35 -7.25 -2.39
CA PHE A 158 -4.06 -6.78 -1.22
C PHE A 158 -3.98 -5.26 -1.14
N GLU A 159 -5.13 -4.58 -1.07
CA GLU A 159 -5.26 -3.13 -1.15
C GLU A 159 -6.43 -2.61 -0.30
N ASP A 160 -6.33 -1.35 0.17
CA ASP A 160 -7.40 -0.71 0.94
C ASP A 160 -8.02 0.50 0.21
N ALA A 161 -7.31 1.06 -0.79
CA ALA A 161 -7.65 2.31 -1.45
C ALA A 161 -8.12 2.13 -2.90
N ALA A 162 -9.02 3.00 -3.36
CA ALA A 162 -9.55 2.96 -4.73
C ALA A 162 -8.44 3.12 -5.80
N ALA A 163 -7.47 4.02 -5.56
CA ALA A 163 -6.36 4.22 -6.49
C ALA A 163 -5.50 2.97 -6.66
N GLY A 164 -5.25 2.24 -5.56
CA GLY A 164 -4.48 1.00 -5.62
C GLY A 164 -5.25 -0.16 -6.25
N CYS A 165 -6.55 -0.31 -5.95
CA CYS A 165 -7.40 -1.28 -6.63
C CYS A 165 -7.43 -1.03 -8.15
N ALA A 166 -7.59 0.22 -8.59
CA ALA A 166 -7.57 0.60 -10.01
C ALA A 166 -6.20 0.27 -10.66
N ALA A 167 -5.09 0.52 -9.95
CA ALA A 167 -3.75 0.17 -10.41
C ALA A 167 -3.58 -1.34 -10.59
N ALA A 168 -4.05 -2.14 -9.62
CA ALA A 168 -3.99 -3.60 -9.67
C ALA A 168 -4.83 -4.18 -10.82
N ILE A 169 -6.07 -3.71 -10.99
CA ILE A 169 -6.95 -4.11 -12.10
C ILE A 169 -6.31 -3.75 -13.44
N THR A 170 -5.77 -2.53 -13.58
CA THR A 170 -5.12 -2.09 -14.81
C THR A 170 -3.83 -2.87 -15.10
N ALA A 171 -3.12 -3.32 -14.08
CA ALA A 171 -1.96 -4.20 -14.21
C ALA A 171 -2.33 -5.62 -14.68
N GLY A 172 -3.60 -6.00 -14.62
CA GLY A 172 -4.08 -7.31 -15.03
C GLY A 172 -3.77 -8.42 -14.02
N VAL A 173 -3.74 -8.10 -12.72
CA VAL A 173 -3.53 -9.11 -11.68
C VAL A 173 -4.69 -10.10 -11.63
N GLY A 174 -4.41 -11.33 -11.17
CA GLY A 174 -5.39 -12.41 -11.16
C GLY A 174 -6.54 -12.20 -10.16
N LEU A 175 -6.31 -11.48 -9.07
CA LEU A 175 -7.32 -11.17 -8.05
C LEU A 175 -6.94 -9.93 -7.25
N VAL A 176 -7.90 -9.07 -6.96
CA VAL A 176 -7.75 -7.93 -6.05
C VAL A 176 -8.57 -8.17 -4.80
N ILE A 177 -7.89 -8.20 -3.65
CA ILE A 177 -8.51 -8.37 -2.34
C ILE A 177 -8.46 -7.02 -1.62
N GLY A 178 -9.62 -6.44 -1.41
CA GLY A 178 -9.79 -5.25 -0.58
C GLY A 178 -9.61 -5.58 0.90
N VAL A 179 -8.89 -4.76 1.63
CA VAL A 179 -8.67 -4.91 3.08
C VAL A 179 -9.38 -3.78 3.82
N SER A 180 -10.10 -4.11 4.88
CA SER A 180 -10.94 -3.23 5.71
C SER A 180 -12.31 -2.87 5.10
N GLU A 181 -13.16 -2.27 5.93
CA GLU A 181 -14.49 -1.80 5.51
C GLU A 181 -14.42 -0.67 4.48
N LYS A 182 -13.33 0.13 4.46
CA LYS A 182 -13.12 1.18 3.46
C LYS A 182 -13.08 0.60 2.05
N ALA A 183 -12.52 -0.60 1.89
CA ALA A 183 -12.41 -1.26 0.59
C ALA A 183 -13.76 -1.75 0.02
N LEU A 184 -14.85 -1.72 0.78
CA LEU A 184 -16.20 -2.03 0.26
C LEU A 184 -16.67 -1.06 -0.82
N GLU A 185 -16.12 0.14 -0.86
CA GLU A 185 -16.43 1.18 -1.85
C GLU A 185 -15.49 1.13 -3.06
N THR A 186 -14.54 0.18 -3.09
CA THR A 186 -13.57 0.01 -4.18
C THR A 186 -14.04 -1.04 -5.20
N GLU A 187 -13.32 -1.17 -6.31
CA GLU A 187 -13.54 -2.20 -7.34
C GLU A 187 -12.83 -3.53 -7.03
N ALA A 188 -12.39 -3.77 -5.79
CA ALA A 188 -11.80 -5.05 -5.38
C ALA A 188 -12.77 -6.22 -5.64
N ASP A 189 -12.27 -7.37 -6.06
CA ASP A 189 -13.08 -8.57 -6.33
C ASP A 189 -13.69 -9.16 -5.05
N ILE A 190 -12.92 -9.12 -3.96
CA ILE A 190 -13.28 -9.62 -2.65
C ILE A 190 -12.86 -8.59 -1.62
N VAL A 191 -13.61 -8.47 -0.54
CA VAL A 191 -13.22 -7.62 0.59
C VAL A 191 -13.15 -8.46 1.87
N VAL A 192 -12.02 -8.31 2.57
CA VAL A 192 -11.78 -8.92 3.89
C VAL A 192 -11.68 -7.84 4.97
N ARG A 193 -12.00 -8.22 6.20
CA ARG A 193 -11.92 -7.31 7.36
C ARG A 193 -10.47 -6.88 7.67
N ASP A 194 -9.56 -7.85 7.65
CA ASP A 194 -8.13 -7.73 7.96
C ASP A 194 -7.39 -8.98 7.43
N LEU A 195 -6.13 -9.16 7.79
CA LEU A 195 -5.33 -10.30 7.34
C LEU A 195 -5.36 -11.50 8.31
N THR A 196 -6.22 -11.46 9.34
CA THR A 196 -6.26 -12.52 10.37
C THR A 196 -6.69 -13.86 9.81
N GLY A 197 -5.85 -14.87 9.98
CA GLY A 197 -6.11 -16.26 9.58
C GLY A 197 -6.03 -16.51 8.08
N ILE A 198 -5.63 -15.52 7.27
CA ILE A 198 -5.24 -15.75 5.88
C ILE A 198 -3.92 -16.52 5.88
N THR A 199 -3.82 -17.52 5.01
CA THR A 199 -2.61 -18.34 4.84
C THR A 199 -2.29 -18.56 3.37
N PHE A 200 -1.00 -18.71 3.06
CA PHE A 200 -0.51 -19.00 1.73
C PHE A 200 0.71 -19.93 1.81
N ASP A 201 0.71 -21.01 1.05
CA ASP A 201 1.79 -22.02 1.07
C ASP A 201 2.73 -21.95 -0.15
N GLY A 202 2.49 -20.99 -1.03
CA GLY A 202 3.23 -20.82 -2.28
C GLY A 202 2.40 -21.12 -3.53
N ASP A 203 1.26 -21.82 -3.37
CA ASP A 203 0.37 -22.20 -4.47
C ASP A 203 -1.12 -21.89 -4.15
N GLU A 204 -1.57 -22.13 -2.90
CA GLU A 204 -2.95 -21.93 -2.48
C GLU A 204 -3.07 -20.81 -1.43
N LEU A 205 -3.82 -19.76 -1.76
CA LEU A 205 -4.23 -18.72 -0.84
C LEU A 205 -5.57 -19.11 -0.19
N VAL A 206 -5.61 -19.15 1.13
CA VAL A 206 -6.80 -19.50 1.90
C VAL A 206 -7.30 -18.31 2.71
N ILE A 207 -8.54 -17.90 2.48
CA ILE A 207 -9.23 -16.83 3.22
C ILE A 207 -10.32 -17.45 4.06
N PRO A 208 -10.30 -17.29 5.41
CA PRO A 208 -11.39 -17.76 6.27
C PRO A 208 -12.71 -17.05 5.97
N ASP A 209 -13.81 -17.80 5.88
CA ASP A 209 -15.13 -17.23 5.56
C ASP A 209 -15.57 -16.14 6.57
N LYS A 210 -15.21 -16.31 7.84
CA LYS A 210 -15.50 -15.33 8.91
C LYS A 210 -14.82 -13.98 8.74
N ASN A 211 -13.76 -13.91 7.91
CA ASN A 211 -12.99 -12.70 7.64
C ASN A 211 -13.51 -11.93 6.42
N ARG A 212 -14.36 -12.55 5.62
CA ARG A 212 -14.92 -11.95 4.41
C ARG A 212 -16.01 -10.93 4.74
N LEU A 213 -15.98 -9.78 4.07
CA LEU A 213 -17.00 -8.72 4.09
C LEU A 213 -17.82 -8.72 2.81
N ARG A 214 -17.19 -8.95 1.67
CA ARG A 214 -17.82 -9.08 0.35
C ARG A 214 -17.20 -10.22 -0.44
#